data_3340931071cd8a22056b095a71cf8705
#
_entry.id   3340931071cd8a22056b095a71cf8705
#
_cell.length_a   1.000
_cell.length_b   1.000
_cell.length_c   1.000
_cell.angle_alpha   90.00
_cell.angle_beta   90.00
_cell.angle_gamma   90.00
#
_symmetry.space_group_name_H-M   'P 1'
#
loop_
_entity.id
_entity.type
_entity.pdbx_description
1 polymer ?
#
loop_
_entity_poly.entity_id
_entity_poly.type
_entity_poly.pdbx_seq_one_letter_code
_entity_poly.pdbx_strand_id
1 'polypeptide(L)'
;MNIIICGAGKVGFSISKQLSAQGHSVTVIDQSSEDIKKINDTQDVKGIVGRASLPTVLENAGTENADMIIAVTRNDETNMIVCQLASSLFNVSKKIARIRTKDFLEGKWGKLFNKSNIPIDVIISPEIEVAKSLYRRLEAPGALDNVPFGNNKVKMLEISIEKNCPIKNIPLKKLTEKFPDFKANIVGALRKEKFIYLKKNDQMLEDDNVYVVVSSDQLNQILKAFGHDEKVSKNVLIIGGGNIGLNLAKMLEEHFEDLRIKIIEKDKKRAEEIANELSSSIVINGDALDEDILKEANLEGSETVLALTNDDENNMMACVLAEKTGLKKRTIAIVNKSNYNLLQDSLNIDDLVDPRMTTVSRIMEHVHRGCLLYTSPSPRDDR
;
A
#
# COMPACT_ATOMS: atom_id res chain seq x y z
N MET A 1 2.77 -23.59 5.09
CA MET A 1 2.27 -23.69 3.70
C MET A 1 3.44 -23.80 2.75
N ASN A 2 3.24 -24.45 1.62
CA ASN A 2 4.18 -24.51 0.51
C ASN A 2 3.82 -23.44 -0.51
N ILE A 3 4.68 -22.44 -0.70
CA ILE A 3 4.39 -21.25 -1.51
C ILE A 3 5.42 -21.14 -2.62
N ILE A 4 4.95 -20.96 -3.86
CA ILE A 4 5.79 -20.71 -5.01
C ILE A 4 5.69 -19.25 -5.41
N ILE A 5 6.83 -18.59 -5.58
CA ILE A 5 6.92 -17.20 -6.01
C ILE A 5 7.60 -17.18 -7.38
N CYS A 6 6.93 -16.64 -8.38
CA CYS A 6 7.46 -16.45 -9.72
C CYS A 6 7.87 -14.98 -9.90
N GLY A 7 9.18 -14.74 -9.93
CA GLY A 7 9.82 -13.44 -9.97
C GLY A 7 10.67 -13.16 -8.73
N ALA A 8 12.00 -13.05 -8.89
CA ALA A 8 12.98 -12.77 -7.84
C ALA A 8 13.36 -11.27 -7.74
N GLY A 9 12.66 -10.39 -8.46
CA GLY A 9 12.87 -8.95 -8.37
C GLY A 9 12.56 -8.40 -6.97
N LYS A 10 12.67 -7.09 -6.77
CA LYS A 10 12.54 -6.43 -5.46
C LYS A 10 11.29 -6.86 -4.66
N VAL A 11 10.14 -7.01 -5.32
CA VAL A 11 8.88 -7.44 -4.68
C VAL A 11 8.95 -8.91 -4.27
N GLY A 12 9.32 -9.81 -5.19
CA GLY A 12 9.44 -11.24 -4.89
C GLY A 12 10.48 -11.53 -3.81
N PHE A 13 11.64 -10.84 -3.84
CA PHE A 13 12.65 -10.90 -2.80
C PHE A 13 12.10 -10.52 -1.41
N SER A 14 11.30 -9.45 -1.34
CA SER A 14 10.73 -9.01 -0.05
C SER A 14 9.65 -9.96 0.46
N ILE A 15 8.81 -10.50 -0.45
CA ILE A 15 7.79 -11.48 -0.10
C ILE A 15 8.42 -12.77 0.39
N SER A 16 9.41 -13.32 -0.34
CA SER A 16 10.10 -14.56 0.03
C SER A 16 10.76 -14.45 1.40
N LYS A 17 11.41 -13.30 1.68
CA LYS A 17 12.04 -13.03 2.98
C LYS A 17 11.03 -13.03 4.13
N GLN A 18 9.88 -12.39 3.95
CA GLN A 18 8.86 -12.32 5.00
C GLN A 18 8.20 -13.68 5.23
N LEU A 19 7.88 -14.41 4.15
CA LEU A 19 7.23 -15.73 4.27
C LEU A 19 8.15 -16.79 4.86
N SER A 20 9.43 -16.80 4.46
CA SER A 20 10.43 -17.69 5.06
C SER A 20 10.60 -17.39 6.56
N ALA A 21 10.69 -16.11 6.96
CA ALA A 21 10.78 -15.72 8.37
C ALA A 21 9.54 -16.12 9.20
N GLN A 22 8.39 -16.33 8.55
CA GLN A 22 7.15 -16.83 9.17
C GLN A 22 7.06 -18.37 9.19
N GLY A 23 8.10 -19.08 8.76
CA GLY A 23 8.17 -20.54 8.78
C GLY A 23 7.41 -21.22 7.63
N HIS A 24 7.13 -20.50 6.53
CA HIS A 24 6.58 -21.11 5.32
C HIS A 24 7.69 -21.73 4.47
N SER A 25 7.40 -22.85 3.80
CA SER A 25 8.26 -23.44 2.78
C SER A 25 8.11 -22.65 1.48
N VAL A 26 9.16 -21.94 1.06
CA VAL A 26 9.12 -21.03 -0.08
C VAL A 26 10.06 -21.49 -1.18
N THR A 27 9.55 -21.57 -2.41
CA THR A 27 10.34 -21.76 -3.63
C THR A 27 10.22 -20.52 -4.51
N VAL A 28 11.35 -19.97 -4.97
CA VAL A 28 11.38 -18.80 -5.85
C VAL A 28 11.90 -19.18 -7.22
N ILE A 29 11.22 -18.78 -8.27
CA ILE A 29 11.59 -19.02 -9.68
C ILE A 29 11.89 -17.70 -10.36
N ASP A 30 13.04 -17.56 -10.99
CA ASP A 30 13.37 -16.42 -11.87
C ASP A 30 14.36 -16.84 -12.96
N GLN A 31 14.38 -16.10 -14.07
CA GLN A 31 15.36 -16.28 -15.16
C GLN A 31 16.74 -15.75 -14.80
N SER A 32 16.84 -14.77 -13.88
CA SER A 32 18.07 -14.17 -13.41
C SER A 32 18.77 -15.09 -12.43
N SER A 33 19.89 -15.69 -12.86
CA SER A 33 20.74 -16.48 -11.98
C SER A 33 21.36 -15.66 -10.84
N GLU A 34 21.60 -14.36 -11.06
CA GLU A 34 22.13 -13.44 -10.06
C GLU A 34 21.10 -13.19 -8.95
N ASP A 35 19.83 -12.90 -9.30
CA ASP A 35 18.77 -12.67 -8.33
C ASP A 35 18.47 -13.95 -7.53
N ILE A 36 18.46 -15.12 -8.18
CA ILE A 36 18.28 -16.41 -7.50
C ILE A 36 19.45 -16.70 -6.56
N LYS A 37 20.69 -16.47 -6.99
CA LYS A 37 21.85 -16.62 -6.12
C LYS A 37 21.74 -15.73 -4.88
N LYS A 38 21.41 -14.45 -5.06
CA LYS A 38 21.21 -13.51 -3.96
C LYS A 38 20.16 -14.00 -2.96
N ILE A 39 19.05 -14.57 -3.44
CA ILE A 39 17.99 -15.13 -2.58
C ILE A 39 18.54 -16.32 -1.79
N ASN A 40 19.18 -17.29 -2.46
CA ASN A 40 19.74 -18.49 -1.81
C ASN A 40 20.81 -18.14 -0.76
N ASP A 41 21.62 -17.09 -1.03
CA ASP A 41 22.68 -16.67 -0.12
C ASP A 41 22.18 -15.91 1.13
N THR A 42 20.95 -15.33 1.06
CA THR A 42 20.45 -14.39 2.09
C THR A 42 19.17 -14.82 2.77
N GLN A 43 18.50 -15.88 2.29
CA GLN A 43 17.19 -16.32 2.79
C GLN A 43 17.12 -17.84 2.86
N ASP A 44 16.34 -18.36 3.79
CA ASP A 44 16.05 -19.81 3.87
C ASP A 44 14.89 -20.16 2.90
N VAL A 45 15.21 -20.21 1.61
CA VAL A 45 14.27 -20.51 0.52
C VAL A 45 14.95 -21.33 -0.57
N LYS A 46 14.16 -22.06 -1.36
CA LYS A 46 14.66 -22.78 -2.53
C LYS A 46 14.58 -21.89 -3.77
N GLY A 47 15.71 -21.51 -4.34
CA GLY A 47 15.76 -20.75 -5.59
C GLY A 47 15.94 -21.67 -6.81
N ILE A 48 15.18 -21.41 -7.87
CA ILE A 48 15.25 -22.14 -9.15
C ILE A 48 15.44 -21.14 -10.29
N VAL A 49 16.50 -21.33 -11.06
CA VAL A 49 16.74 -20.55 -12.29
C VAL A 49 15.92 -21.13 -13.43
N GLY A 50 14.99 -20.34 -13.98
CA GLY A 50 14.17 -20.79 -15.11
C GLY A 50 13.04 -19.84 -15.44
N ARG A 51 12.37 -20.10 -16.56
CA ARG A 51 11.18 -19.36 -17.00
C ARG A 51 9.94 -19.98 -16.34
N ALA A 52 9.31 -19.24 -15.44
CA ALA A 52 8.12 -19.71 -14.70
C ALA A 52 6.90 -20.02 -15.62
N SER A 53 6.90 -19.54 -16.87
CA SER A 53 5.88 -19.86 -17.87
C SER A 53 6.08 -21.25 -18.53
N LEU A 54 7.08 -22.03 -18.14
CA LEU A 54 7.30 -23.38 -18.63
C LEU A 54 6.79 -24.42 -17.63
N PRO A 55 5.92 -25.38 -18.04
CA PRO A 55 5.39 -26.41 -17.14
C PRO A 55 6.46 -27.22 -16.41
N THR A 56 7.54 -27.59 -17.10
CA THR A 56 8.65 -28.36 -16.52
C THR A 56 9.38 -27.61 -15.40
N VAL A 57 9.48 -26.28 -15.49
CA VAL A 57 10.09 -25.45 -14.44
C VAL A 57 9.18 -25.36 -13.21
N LEU A 58 7.87 -25.26 -13.42
CA LEU A 58 6.88 -25.30 -12.35
C LEU A 58 6.85 -26.66 -11.65
N GLU A 59 6.92 -27.76 -12.42
CA GLU A 59 7.00 -29.12 -11.89
C GLU A 59 8.25 -29.30 -11.01
N ASN A 60 9.43 -28.89 -11.49
CA ASN A 60 10.68 -28.94 -10.74
C ASN A 60 10.66 -28.05 -9.47
N ALA A 61 9.81 -27.04 -9.45
CA ALA A 61 9.56 -26.20 -8.28
C ALA A 61 8.67 -26.88 -7.22
N GLY A 62 8.06 -28.00 -7.54
CA GLY A 62 7.16 -28.72 -6.64
C GLY A 62 5.74 -28.14 -6.61
N THR A 63 5.28 -27.59 -7.74
CA THR A 63 3.96 -26.92 -7.85
C THR A 63 2.80 -27.88 -7.55
N GLU A 64 2.96 -29.17 -7.75
CA GLU A 64 1.96 -30.20 -7.39
C GLU A 64 1.58 -30.19 -5.90
N ASN A 65 2.53 -29.80 -5.03
CA ASN A 65 2.34 -29.75 -3.59
C ASN A 65 2.19 -28.31 -3.06
N ALA A 66 1.99 -27.35 -3.94
CA ALA A 66 1.90 -25.94 -3.56
C ALA A 66 0.47 -25.58 -3.11
N ASP A 67 0.39 -24.95 -1.96
CA ASP A 67 -0.86 -24.37 -1.45
C ASP A 67 -1.21 -23.08 -2.18
N MET A 68 -0.17 -22.33 -2.61
CA MET A 68 -0.30 -21.03 -3.23
C MET A 68 0.80 -20.75 -4.24
N ILE A 69 0.44 -20.02 -5.31
CA ILE A 69 1.39 -19.44 -6.25
C ILE A 69 1.23 -17.92 -6.33
N ILE A 70 2.35 -17.20 -6.32
CA ILE A 70 2.43 -15.74 -6.36
C ILE A 70 3.24 -15.34 -7.58
N ALA A 71 2.58 -14.87 -8.64
CA ALA A 71 3.19 -14.47 -9.89
C ALA A 71 3.43 -12.95 -9.90
N VAL A 72 4.68 -12.53 -9.70
CA VAL A 72 5.12 -11.13 -9.59
C VAL A 72 6.29 -10.79 -10.50
N THR A 73 6.37 -11.46 -11.65
CA THR A 73 7.36 -11.14 -12.69
C THR A 73 7.07 -9.75 -13.29
N ARG A 74 7.97 -9.23 -14.13
CA ARG A 74 7.79 -7.92 -14.77
C ARG A 74 6.71 -7.91 -15.87
N ASN A 75 6.34 -9.07 -16.37
CA ASN A 75 5.48 -9.24 -17.54
C ASN A 75 4.12 -9.81 -17.11
N ASP A 76 3.05 -9.10 -17.43
CA ASP A 76 1.69 -9.45 -17.04
C ASP A 76 1.23 -10.77 -17.69
N GLU A 77 1.57 -10.99 -18.98
CA GLU A 77 1.22 -12.20 -19.71
C GLU A 77 1.90 -13.42 -19.08
N THR A 78 3.16 -13.28 -18.66
CA THR A 78 3.85 -14.34 -17.92
C THR A 78 3.12 -14.67 -16.62
N ASN A 79 2.68 -13.65 -15.87
CA ASN A 79 1.96 -13.84 -14.60
C ASN A 79 0.61 -14.53 -14.84
N MET A 80 -0.10 -14.19 -15.92
CA MET A 80 -1.34 -14.85 -16.33
C MET A 80 -1.10 -16.32 -16.68
N ILE A 81 -0.10 -16.62 -17.53
CA ILE A 81 0.24 -17.98 -17.94
C ILE A 81 0.66 -18.84 -16.74
N VAL A 82 1.45 -18.30 -15.83
CA VAL A 82 1.84 -18.99 -14.57
C VAL A 82 0.60 -19.42 -13.80
N CYS A 83 -0.37 -18.53 -13.59
CA CYS A 83 -1.61 -18.84 -12.87
C CYS A 83 -2.48 -19.85 -13.63
N GLN A 84 -2.52 -19.74 -14.98
CA GLN A 84 -3.23 -20.72 -15.82
C GLN A 84 -2.63 -22.11 -15.69
N LEU A 85 -1.32 -22.25 -15.80
CA LEU A 85 -0.62 -23.55 -15.68
C LEU A 85 -0.78 -24.12 -14.27
N ALA A 86 -0.62 -23.28 -13.24
CA ALA A 86 -0.80 -23.67 -11.85
C ALA A 86 -2.21 -24.22 -11.56
N SER A 87 -3.21 -23.65 -12.21
CA SER A 87 -4.58 -24.13 -12.09
C SER A 87 -4.83 -25.41 -12.90
N SER A 88 -4.45 -25.41 -14.20
CA SER A 88 -4.85 -26.46 -15.13
C SER A 88 -4.04 -27.74 -15.00
N LEU A 89 -2.76 -27.66 -14.63
CA LEU A 89 -1.86 -28.81 -14.56
C LEU A 89 -1.60 -29.29 -13.12
N PHE A 90 -1.61 -28.37 -12.15
CA PHE A 90 -1.16 -28.64 -10.79
C PHE A 90 -2.25 -28.42 -9.73
N ASN A 91 -3.45 -27.96 -10.12
CA ASN A 91 -4.58 -27.72 -9.21
C ASN A 91 -4.26 -26.86 -7.98
N VAL A 92 -3.34 -25.88 -8.13
CA VAL A 92 -3.00 -24.97 -7.03
C VAL A 92 -4.24 -24.19 -6.58
N SER A 93 -4.53 -24.23 -5.28
CA SER A 93 -5.79 -23.72 -4.75
C SER A 93 -5.85 -22.18 -4.78
N LYS A 94 -4.75 -21.49 -4.49
CA LYS A 94 -4.68 -20.01 -4.42
C LYS A 94 -3.66 -19.46 -5.40
N LYS A 95 -4.11 -18.56 -6.27
CA LYS A 95 -3.28 -17.93 -7.31
C LYS A 95 -3.36 -16.41 -7.18
N ILE A 96 -2.23 -15.77 -6.92
CA ILE A 96 -2.09 -14.32 -6.83
C ILE A 96 -1.23 -13.85 -8.00
N ALA A 97 -1.68 -12.86 -8.75
CA ALA A 97 -0.93 -12.31 -9.86
C ALA A 97 -0.81 -10.80 -9.80
N ARG A 98 0.36 -10.29 -10.14
CA ARG A 98 0.57 -8.89 -10.43
C ARG A 98 0.16 -8.59 -11.87
N ILE A 99 -0.79 -7.67 -12.05
CA ILE A 99 -1.25 -7.16 -13.34
C ILE A 99 -1.22 -5.64 -13.29
N ARG A 100 -0.53 -5.01 -14.23
CA ARG A 100 -0.31 -3.56 -14.28
C ARG A 100 -1.07 -2.89 -15.42
N THR A 101 -1.24 -3.60 -16.52
CA THR A 101 -1.86 -3.08 -17.73
C THR A 101 -3.35 -2.85 -17.50
N LYS A 102 -3.76 -1.58 -17.63
CA LYS A 102 -5.15 -1.16 -17.39
C LYS A 102 -6.15 -1.90 -18.27
N ASP A 103 -5.80 -2.14 -19.53
CA ASP A 103 -6.69 -2.81 -20.49
C ASP A 103 -7.17 -4.18 -20.00
N PHE A 104 -6.38 -4.87 -19.16
CA PHE A 104 -6.81 -6.13 -18.56
C PHE A 104 -7.71 -5.95 -17.34
N LEU A 105 -7.69 -4.78 -16.70
CA LEU A 105 -8.36 -4.54 -15.40
C LEU A 105 -9.70 -3.83 -15.56
N GLU A 106 -9.87 -3.05 -16.62
CA GLU A 106 -11.00 -2.14 -16.77
C GLU A 106 -12.08 -2.67 -17.74
N GLY A 107 -13.32 -2.24 -17.50
CA GLY A 107 -14.46 -2.47 -18.40
C GLY A 107 -14.80 -3.96 -18.60
N LYS A 108 -15.14 -4.32 -19.83
CA LYS A 108 -15.56 -5.69 -20.20
C LYS A 108 -14.44 -6.73 -20.12
N TRP A 109 -13.17 -6.28 -20.18
CA TRP A 109 -12.03 -7.17 -20.18
C TRP A 109 -11.68 -7.71 -18.79
N GLY A 110 -12.05 -7.02 -17.69
CA GLY A 110 -11.90 -7.52 -16.33
C GLY A 110 -12.62 -8.86 -16.08
N LYS A 111 -13.63 -9.18 -16.89
CA LYS A 111 -14.32 -10.50 -16.86
C LYS A 111 -13.44 -11.66 -17.32
N LEU A 112 -12.26 -11.39 -17.88
CA LEU A 112 -11.28 -12.40 -18.28
C LEU A 112 -10.79 -13.21 -17.07
N PHE A 113 -10.69 -12.57 -15.89
CA PHE A 113 -10.16 -13.19 -14.68
C PHE A 113 -11.25 -13.91 -13.89
N ASN A 114 -11.46 -15.17 -14.22
CA ASN A 114 -12.40 -16.05 -13.55
C ASN A 114 -11.94 -17.51 -13.70
N LYS A 115 -12.56 -18.43 -12.96
CA LYS A 115 -12.18 -19.86 -12.97
C LYS A 115 -12.28 -20.55 -14.34
N SER A 116 -13.13 -20.06 -15.22
CA SER A 116 -13.36 -20.65 -16.54
C SER A 116 -12.41 -20.13 -17.63
N ASN A 117 -11.84 -18.93 -17.43
CA ASN A 117 -10.93 -18.30 -18.41
C ASN A 117 -9.51 -18.29 -17.84
N ILE A 118 -9.07 -17.17 -17.23
CA ILE A 118 -7.77 -17.07 -16.56
C ILE A 118 -8.00 -17.12 -15.05
N PRO A 119 -7.66 -18.25 -14.40
CA PRO A 119 -8.00 -18.51 -12.99
C PRO A 119 -7.06 -17.82 -12.02
N ILE A 120 -7.18 -16.50 -11.89
CA ILE A 120 -6.48 -15.69 -10.89
C ILE A 120 -7.46 -15.39 -9.76
N ASP A 121 -7.12 -15.77 -8.54
CA ASP A 121 -7.98 -15.55 -7.37
C ASP A 121 -7.81 -14.15 -6.79
N VAL A 122 -6.60 -13.58 -6.93
CA VAL A 122 -6.28 -12.22 -6.47
C VAL A 122 -5.40 -11.52 -7.49
N ILE A 123 -5.86 -10.37 -7.96
CA ILE A 123 -5.08 -9.48 -8.82
C ILE A 123 -4.53 -8.34 -7.96
N ILE A 124 -3.25 -8.07 -8.10
CA ILE A 124 -2.56 -6.95 -7.47
C ILE A 124 -2.05 -6.01 -8.56
N SER A 125 -2.61 -4.82 -8.61
CA SER A 125 -2.08 -3.72 -9.41
C SER A 125 -1.32 -2.76 -8.50
N PRO A 126 0.01 -2.69 -8.58
CA PRO A 126 0.82 -1.84 -7.70
C PRO A 126 0.36 -0.38 -7.71
N GLU A 127 0.06 0.14 -8.88
CA GLU A 127 -0.33 1.53 -9.07
C GLU A 127 -1.66 1.84 -8.39
N ILE A 128 -2.62 0.93 -8.47
CA ILE A 128 -3.93 1.05 -7.80
C ILE A 128 -3.76 0.90 -6.28
N GLU A 129 -2.95 -0.05 -5.82
CA GLU A 129 -2.77 -0.26 -4.37
C GLU A 129 -2.04 0.91 -3.71
N VAL A 130 -1.06 1.53 -4.40
CA VAL A 130 -0.41 2.76 -3.93
C VAL A 130 -1.40 3.93 -3.91
N ALA A 131 -2.19 4.11 -4.97
CA ALA A 131 -3.23 5.16 -4.99
C ALA A 131 -4.23 4.98 -3.85
N LYS A 132 -4.69 3.76 -3.55
CA LYS A 132 -5.54 3.45 -2.39
C LYS A 132 -4.86 3.76 -1.06
N SER A 133 -3.57 3.46 -0.92
CA SER A 133 -2.81 3.78 0.28
C SER A 133 -2.72 5.30 0.51
N LEU A 134 -2.43 6.05 -0.55
CA LEU A 134 -2.41 7.52 -0.52
C LEU A 134 -3.79 8.10 -0.21
N TYR A 135 -4.84 7.59 -0.86
CA TYR A 135 -6.23 7.98 -0.58
C TYR A 135 -6.59 7.82 0.91
N ARG A 136 -6.27 6.66 1.50
CA ARG A 136 -6.53 6.40 2.93
C ARG A 136 -5.82 7.39 3.85
N ARG A 137 -4.59 7.78 3.51
CA ARG A 137 -3.84 8.80 4.27
C ARG A 137 -4.47 10.19 4.18
N LEU A 138 -5.05 10.53 3.02
CA LEU A 138 -5.78 11.80 2.85
C LEU A 138 -7.12 11.80 3.57
N GLU A 139 -7.80 10.65 3.63
CA GLU A 139 -9.08 10.47 4.34
C GLU A 139 -8.95 10.61 5.86
N ALA A 140 -7.80 10.22 6.43
CA ALA A 140 -7.54 10.24 7.87
C ALA A 140 -6.26 11.02 8.20
N PRO A 141 -6.26 12.35 8.07
CA PRO A 141 -5.10 13.17 8.44
C PRO A 141 -4.73 12.95 9.90
N GLY A 142 -3.43 12.76 10.18
CA GLY A 142 -2.94 12.43 11.52
C GLY A 142 -2.84 10.93 11.82
N ALA A 143 -3.43 10.05 11.00
CA ALA A 143 -3.12 8.63 11.03
C ALA A 143 -1.97 8.29 10.06
N LEU A 144 -1.06 7.41 10.49
CA LEU A 144 -0.01 6.86 9.64
C LEU A 144 -0.58 5.90 8.60
N ASP A 145 -1.57 5.11 8.99
CA ASP A 145 -2.34 4.25 8.07
C ASP A 145 -3.80 4.12 8.56
N ASN A 146 -4.67 3.79 7.62
CA ASN A 146 -6.11 3.63 7.82
C ASN A 146 -6.60 2.46 6.99
N VAL A 147 -6.84 1.31 7.63
CA VAL A 147 -7.26 0.08 6.96
C VAL A 147 -8.74 -0.18 7.21
N PRO A 148 -9.59 -0.20 6.16
CA PRO A 148 -11.02 -0.46 6.32
C PRO A 148 -11.33 -1.95 6.49
N PHE A 149 -12.33 -2.26 7.34
CA PHE A 149 -12.90 -3.58 7.55
C PHE A 149 -14.43 -3.55 7.48
N GLY A 150 -15.03 -4.71 7.22
CA GLY A 150 -16.48 -4.86 7.29
C GLY A 150 -17.24 -3.90 6.36
N ASN A 151 -16.88 -3.83 5.08
CA ASN A 151 -17.46 -2.89 4.11
C ASN A 151 -17.35 -1.43 4.58
N ASN A 152 -16.19 -1.03 5.06
CA ASN A 152 -15.85 0.30 5.56
C ASN A 152 -16.66 0.76 6.81
N LYS A 153 -17.29 -0.16 7.53
CA LYS A 153 -18.00 0.18 8.79
C LYS A 153 -17.05 0.36 9.97
N VAL A 154 -15.90 -0.27 9.91
CA VAL A 154 -14.87 -0.25 10.94
C VAL A 154 -13.52 0.01 10.27
N LYS A 155 -12.68 0.79 10.93
CA LYS A 155 -11.32 1.11 10.48
C LYS A 155 -10.31 0.75 11.56
N MET A 156 -9.16 0.24 11.13
CA MET A 156 -7.98 0.15 11.99
C MET A 156 -7.03 1.27 11.61
N LEU A 157 -6.74 2.10 12.58
CA LEU A 157 -5.82 3.22 12.45
C LEU A 157 -4.49 2.86 13.07
N GLU A 158 -3.41 3.27 12.43
CA GLU A 158 -2.09 3.39 13.05
C GLU A 158 -1.84 4.85 13.35
N ILE A 159 -1.64 5.20 14.62
CA ILE A 159 -1.49 6.58 15.10
C ILE A 159 -0.20 6.69 15.90
N SER A 160 0.67 7.63 15.56
CA SER A 160 1.86 7.93 16.33
C SER A 160 1.51 8.74 17.58
N ILE A 161 2.09 8.36 18.72
CA ILE A 161 1.93 9.12 19.97
C ILE A 161 2.99 10.22 20.02
N GLU A 162 2.58 11.40 19.62
CA GLU A 162 3.44 12.58 19.64
C GLU A 162 3.59 13.15 21.06
N LYS A 163 4.59 14.05 21.21
CA LYS A 163 4.85 14.76 22.47
C LYS A 163 3.62 15.46 23.03
N ASN A 164 2.77 15.99 22.19
CA ASN A 164 1.56 16.75 22.57
C ASN A 164 0.29 15.90 22.66
N CYS A 165 0.37 14.58 22.54
CA CYS A 165 -0.79 13.70 22.59
C CYS A 165 -1.52 13.81 23.95
N PRO A 166 -2.82 14.23 23.98
CA PRO A 166 -3.54 14.49 25.22
C PRO A 166 -3.79 13.26 26.10
N ILE A 167 -3.70 12.07 25.49
CA ILE A 167 -4.02 10.81 26.16
C ILE A 167 -2.79 9.93 26.42
N LYS A 168 -1.58 10.43 26.13
CA LYS A 168 -0.36 9.70 26.48
C LYS A 168 -0.18 9.58 27.99
N ASN A 169 0.50 8.56 28.45
CA ASN A 169 0.79 8.27 29.86
C ASN A 169 -0.47 8.09 30.73
N ILE A 170 -1.64 7.86 30.13
CA ILE A 170 -2.89 7.57 30.83
C ILE A 170 -3.18 6.06 30.72
N PRO A 171 -3.45 5.35 31.82
CA PRO A 171 -3.86 3.94 31.76
C PRO A 171 -5.12 3.76 30.93
N LEU A 172 -5.16 2.71 30.06
CA LEU A 172 -6.27 2.48 29.13
C LEU A 172 -7.63 2.38 29.85
N LYS A 173 -7.66 1.84 31.08
CA LYS A 173 -8.88 1.81 31.91
C LYS A 173 -9.47 3.20 32.14
N LYS A 174 -8.62 4.19 32.42
CA LYS A 174 -9.07 5.58 32.64
C LYS A 174 -9.56 6.24 31.33
N LEU A 175 -9.01 5.84 30.19
CA LEU A 175 -9.50 6.32 28.89
C LEU A 175 -10.91 5.80 28.61
N THR A 176 -11.21 4.54 28.89
CA THR A 176 -12.56 3.98 28.75
C THR A 176 -13.56 4.68 29.66
N GLU A 177 -13.15 5.06 30.88
CA GLU A 177 -13.98 5.83 31.82
C GLU A 177 -14.20 7.28 31.32
N LYS A 178 -13.19 7.89 30.70
CA LYS A 178 -13.24 9.28 30.19
C LYS A 178 -14.03 9.42 28.89
N PHE A 179 -14.02 8.36 28.06
CA PHE A 179 -14.66 8.34 26.75
C PHE A 179 -15.60 7.12 26.60
N PRO A 180 -16.68 7.04 27.39
CA PRO A 180 -17.55 5.86 27.44
C PRO A 180 -18.28 5.61 26.12
N ASP A 181 -18.54 6.67 25.31
CA ASP A 181 -19.26 6.58 24.05
C ASP A 181 -18.40 6.26 22.84
N PHE A 182 -17.09 6.13 23.05
CA PHE A 182 -16.17 5.79 21.95
C PHE A 182 -16.29 4.31 21.62
N LYS A 183 -16.75 4.05 20.38
CA LYS A 183 -16.73 2.72 19.76
C LYS A 183 -15.33 2.44 19.19
N ALA A 184 -14.34 2.40 20.08
CA ALA A 184 -12.95 2.20 19.73
C ALA A 184 -12.28 1.20 20.66
N ASN A 185 -11.34 0.45 20.14
CA ASN A 185 -10.53 -0.50 20.89
C ASN A 185 -9.05 -0.37 20.52
N ILE A 186 -8.18 -0.14 21.49
CA ILE A 186 -6.73 -0.14 21.31
C ILE A 186 -6.26 -1.59 21.32
N VAL A 187 -5.75 -2.06 20.20
CA VAL A 187 -5.29 -3.45 20.01
C VAL A 187 -3.90 -3.64 20.59
N GLY A 188 -3.01 -2.67 20.38
CA GLY A 188 -1.63 -2.74 20.82
C GLY A 188 -0.82 -1.55 20.32
N ALA A 189 0.46 -1.59 20.56
CA ALA A 189 1.39 -0.58 20.09
C ALA A 189 2.68 -1.20 19.55
N LEU A 190 3.26 -0.60 18.53
CA LEU A 190 4.63 -0.84 18.10
C LEU A 190 5.54 0.10 18.89
N ARG A 191 6.34 -0.45 19.80
CA ARG A 191 7.29 0.26 20.65
C ARG A 191 8.70 -0.25 20.39
N LYS A 192 9.61 0.61 19.92
CA LYS A 192 11.00 0.22 19.59
C LYS A 192 11.05 -1.03 18.71
N GLU A 193 10.29 -1.01 17.61
CA GLU A 193 10.17 -2.10 16.62
C GLU A 193 9.58 -3.42 17.16
N LYS A 194 9.05 -3.44 18.41
CA LYS A 194 8.38 -4.61 18.97
C LYS A 194 6.89 -4.34 19.17
N PHE A 195 6.06 -5.22 18.64
CA PHE A 195 4.63 -5.15 18.89
C PHE A 195 4.30 -5.64 20.30
N ILE A 196 3.55 -4.84 21.05
CA ILE A 196 3.08 -5.14 22.40
C ILE A 196 1.56 -5.04 22.46
N TYR A 197 0.93 -6.05 23.05
CA TYR A 197 -0.49 -6.02 23.38
C TYR A 197 -0.71 -5.19 24.64
N LEU A 198 -1.41 -4.07 24.51
CA LEU A 198 -1.70 -3.19 25.63
C LEU A 198 -2.87 -3.71 26.47
N LYS A 199 -2.66 -3.85 27.77
CA LYS A 199 -3.67 -4.27 28.77
C LYS A 199 -4.31 -3.06 29.43
N LYS A 200 -5.38 -3.26 30.19
CA LYS A 200 -6.16 -2.19 30.87
C LYS A 200 -5.33 -1.22 31.73
N ASN A 201 -4.27 -1.70 32.35
CA ASN A 201 -3.40 -0.87 33.21
C ASN A 201 -2.19 -0.29 32.48
N ASP A 202 -1.95 -0.69 31.22
CA ASP A 202 -0.84 -0.18 30.42
C ASP A 202 -1.15 1.22 29.90
N GLN A 203 -0.09 1.93 29.51
CA GLN A 203 -0.12 3.29 28.99
C GLN A 203 0.50 3.35 27.61
N MET A 204 0.00 4.22 26.77
CA MET A 204 0.65 4.64 25.53
C MET A 204 1.76 5.66 25.89
N LEU A 205 2.92 5.45 25.33
CA LEU A 205 4.10 6.31 25.55
C LEU A 205 4.40 7.12 24.29
N GLU A 206 5.17 8.18 24.47
CA GLU A 206 5.72 8.96 23.35
C GLU A 206 6.51 8.03 22.41
N ASP A 207 6.44 8.26 21.10
CA ASP A 207 7.02 7.46 20.03
C ASP A 207 6.41 6.04 19.84
N ASP A 208 5.32 5.71 20.55
CA ASP A 208 4.56 4.51 20.22
C ASP A 208 3.74 4.71 18.93
N ASN A 209 3.74 3.75 18.02
CA ASN A 209 2.70 3.66 17.00
C ASN A 209 1.57 2.77 17.51
N VAL A 210 0.41 3.35 17.77
CA VAL A 210 -0.73 2.67 18.41
C VAL A 210 -1.73 2.23 17.36
N TYR A 211 -2.18 0.97 17.46
CA TYR A 211 -3.19 0.40 16.58
C TYR A 211 -4.56 0.46 17.25
N VAL A 212 -5.47 1.22 16.65
CA VAL A 212 -6.82 1.49 17.16
C VAL A 212 -7.86 1.02 16.17
N VAL A 213 -8.76 0.15 16.60
CA VAL A 213 -9.94 -0.24 15.83
C VAL A 213 -11.10 0.67 16.23
N VAL A 214 -11.70 1.33 15.25
CA VAL A 214 -12.74 2.36 15.49
C VAL A 214 -13.89 2.21 14.49
N SER A 215 -15.10 2.59 14.92
CA SER A 215 -16.24 2.75 14.01
C SER A 215 -16.00 3.93 13.06
N SER A 216 -16.29 3.77 11.77
CA SER A 216 -15.96 4.77 10.73
C SER A 216 -16.62 6.12 10.96
N ASP A 217 -17.80 6.16 11.60
CA ASP A 217 -18.51 7.38 12.01
C ASP A 217 -17.79 8.18 13.12
N GLN A 218 -16.89 7.54 13.87
CA GLN A 218 -16.15 8.17 14.97
C GLN A 218 -14.67 8.46 14.65
N LEU A 219 -14.25 8.28 13.39
CA LEU A 219 -12.86 8.46 12.95
C LEU A 219 -12.27 9.79 13.43
N ASN A 220 -12.92 10.91 13.11
CA ASN A 220 -12.43 12.25 13.44
C ASN A 220 -12.41 12.51 14.95
N GLN A 221 -13.37 11.94 15.71
CA GLN A 221 -13.40 12.08 17.17
C GLN A 221 -12.23 11.38 17.83
N ILE A 222 -11.87 10.18 17.32
CA ILE A 222 -10.72 9.43 17.82
C ILE A 222 -9.43 10.16 17.48
N LEU A 223 -9.22 10.59 16.24
CA LEU A 223 -8.03 11.34 15.86
C LEU A 223 -7.84 12.57 16.74
N LYS A 224 -8.91 13.32 16.99
CA LYS A 224 -8.90 14.47 17.90
C LYS A 224 -8.53 14.10 19.34
N ALA A 225 -8.99 12.96 19.86
CA ALA A 225 -8.59 12.48 21.17
C ALA A 225 -7.10 12.17 21.28
N PHE A 226 -6.48 11.73 20.19
CA PHE A 226 -5.04 11.53 20.08
C PHE A 226 -4.23 12.83 19.86
N GLY A 227 -4.91 13.96 19.66
CA GLY A 227 -4.30 15.26 19.44
C GLY A 227 -4.23 15.71 17.99
N HIS A 228 -4.82 14.93 17.08
CA HIS A 228 -4.91 15.24 15.65
C HIS A 228 -6.25 15.92 15.36
N ASP A 229 -6.22 17.22 15.12
CA ASP A 229 -7.39 18.05 14.74
C ASP A 229 -7.23 18.60 13.30
N GLU A 230 -6.38 17.92 12.50
CA GLU A 230 -6.16 18.26 11.11
C GLU A 230 -7.43 17.97 10.31
N LYS A 231 -7.82 18.96 9.50
CA LYS A 231 -8.95 18.81 8.60
C LYS A 231 -8.53 18.09 7.32
N VAL A 232 -9.44 17.38 6.71
CA VAL A 232 -9.25 16.88 5.35
C VAL A 232 -8.96 18.06 4.43
N SER A 233 -7.89 17.95 3.67
CA SER A 233 -7.45 19.02 2.75
C SER A 233 -8.52 19.32 1.71
N LYS A 234 -8.70 20.60 1.40
CA LYS A 234 -9.58 21.07 0.33
C LYS A 234 -8.84 21.35 -0.98
N ASN A 235 -7.54 21.64 -0.90
CA ASN A 235 -6.70 21.94 -2.04
C ASN A 235 -5.52 20.95 -2.08
N VAL A 236 -5.53 20.07 -3.06
CA VAL A 236 -4.51 19.04 -3.25
C VAL A 236 -3.76 19.27 -4.54
N LEU A 237 -2.44 19.30 -4.46
CA LEU A 237 -1.55 19.34 -5.61
C LEU A 237 -0.88 17.99 -5.79
N ILE A 238 -1.07 17.37 -6.94
CA ILE A 238 -0.43 16.14 -7.37
C ILE A 238 0.65 16.46 -8.39
N ILE A 239 1.88 16.05 -8.13
CA ILE A 239 3.01 16.16 -9.04
C ILE A 239 3.28 14.80 -9.66
N GLY A 240 3.01 14.69 -10.96
CA GLY A 240 3.08 13.44 -11.73
C GLY A 240 1.71 12.87 -12.09
N GLY A 241 1.34 12.98 -13.37
CA GLY A 241 0.12 12.42 -13.97
C GLY A 241 0.26 10.96 -14.44
N GLY A 242 1.21 10.22 -13.88
CA GLY A 242 1.37 8.78 -14.13
C GLY A 242 0.16 7.96 -13.66
N ASN A 243 0.27 6.64 -13.73
CA ASN A 243 -0.85 5.77 -13.35
C ASN A 243 -1.27 5.91 -11.88
N ILE A 244 -0.32 6.17 -10.97
CA ILE A 244 -0.63 6.39 -9.54
C ILE A 244 -1.38 7.70 -9.36
N GLY A 245 -0.87 8.82 -9.92
CA GLY A 245 -1.50 10.13 -9.81
C GLY A 245 -2.90 10.16 -10.40
N LEU A 246 -3.08 9.60 -11.59
CA LEU A 246 -4.39 9.50 -12.23
C LEU A 246 -5.38 8.65 -11.41
N ASN A 247 -4.97 7.46 -10.93
CA ASN A 247 -5.86 6.61 -10.13
C ASN A 247 -6.23 7.29 -8.81
N LEU A 248 -5.28 7.97 -8.17
CA LEU A 248 -5.55 8.74 -6.95
C LEU A 248 -6.54 9.89 -7.23
N ALA A 249 -6.32 10.68 -8.28
CA ALA A 249 -7.20 11.78 -8.63
C ALA A 249 -8.63 11.29 -8.89
N LYS A 250 -8.82 10.21 -9.65
CA LYS A 250 -10.15 9.58 -9.87
C LYS A 250 -10.83 9.18 -8.56
N MET A 251 -10.09 8.53 -7.65
CA MET A 251 -10.64 8.14 -6.34
C MET A 251 -11.03 9.37 -5.51
N LEU A 252 -10.26 10.43 -5.58
CA LEU A 252 -10.54 11.66 -4.84
C LEU A 252 -11.76 12.39 -5.42
N GLU A 253 -11.89 12.49 -6.76
CA GLU A 253 -13.09 13.06 -7.42
C GLU A 253 -14.36 12.29 -7.09
N GLU A 254 -14.28 10.94 -6.97
CA GLU A 254 -15.43 10.09 -6.68
C GLU A 254 -15.97 10.24 -5.25
N HIS A 255 -15.07 10.52 -4.29
CA HIS A 255 -15.42 10.44 -2.86
C HIS A 255 -15.45 11.78 -2.12
N PHE A 256 -14.92 12.86 -2.71
CA PHE A 256 -14.86 14.19 -2.09
C PHE A 256 -15.44 15.25 -3.03
N GLU A 257 -16.63 15.76 -2.71
CA GLU A 257 -17.35 16.75 -3.55
C GLU A 257 -16.68 18.12 -3.58
N ASP A 258 -16.07 18.57 -2.47
CA ASP A 258 -15.49 19.91 -2.30
C ASP A 258 -13.96 19.97 -2.51
N LEU A 259 -13.34 18.90 -2.98
CA LEU A 259 -11.90 18.82 -3.14
C LEU A 259 -11.45 19.43 -4.47
N ARG A 260 -10.50 20.35 -4.40
CA ARG A 260 -9.87 20.96 -5.58
C ARG A 260 -8.54 20.28 -5.84
N ILE A 261 -8.44 19.60 -6.96
CA ILE A 261 -7.26 18.84 -7.35
C ILE A 261 -6.59 19.53 -8.53
N LYS A 262 -5.30 19.78 -8.40
CA LYS A 262 -4.44 20.17 -9.52
C LYS A 262 -3.37 19.11 -9.73
N ILE A 263 -3.03 18.86 -10.99
CA ILE A 263 -2.02 17.87 -11.37
C ILE A 263 -1.00 18.55 -12.27
N ILE A 264 0.28 18.47 -11.93
CA ILE A 264 1.37 18.88 -12.82
C ILE A 264 1.90 17.63 -13.52
N GLU A 265 1.91 17.64 -14.86
CA GLU A 265 2.46 16.58 -15.69
C GLU A 265 3.41 17.16 -16.76
N LYS A 266 4.63 16.63 -16.80
CA LYS A 266 5.69 17.15 -17.67
C LYS A 266 5.50 16.75 -19.13
N ASP A 267 5.04 15.51 -19.39
CA ASP A 267 4.75 15.04 -20.75
C ASP A 267 3.41 15.60 -21.23
N LYS A 268 3.49 16.41 -22.31
CA LYS A 268 2.31 17.08 -22.88
C LYS A 268 1.23 16.10 -23.33
N LYS A 269 1.60 15.02 -24.00
CA LYS A 269 0.64 14.03 -24.48
C LYS A 269 -0.06 13.37 -23.30
N ARG A 270 0.70 13.02 -22.28
CA ARG A 270 0.14 12.44 -21.05
C ARG A 270 -0.77 13.42 -20.31
N ALA A 271 -0.41 14.69 -20.24
CA ALA A 271 -1.25 15.72 -19.64
C ALA A 271 -2.61 15.83 -20.36
N GLU A 272 -2.61 15.82 -21.70
CA GLU A 272 -3.84 15.83 -22.51
C GLU A 272 -4.68 14.55 -22.29
N GLU A 273 -4.04 13.38 -22.23
CA GLU A 273 -4.74 12.10 -21.94
C GLU A 273 -5.46 12.13 -20.59
N ILE A 274 -4.75 12.49 -19.52
CA ILE A 274 -5.33 12.48 -18.17
C ILE A 274 -6.38 13.58 -17.98
N ALA A 275 -6.23 14.74 -18.63
CA ALA A 275 -7.23 15.79 -18.61
C ALA A 275 -8.57 15.33 -19.21
N ASN A 276 -8.54 14.45 -20.22
CA ASN A 276 -9.75 13.86 -20.80
C ASN A 276 -10.37 12.75 -19.94
N GLU A 277 -9.60 12.15 -19.02
CA GLU A 277 -10.07 11.07 -18.13
C GLU A 277 -10.64 11.58 -16.81
N LEU A 278 -10.33 12.82 -16.42
CA LEU A 278 -10.72 13.44 -15.15
C LEU A 278 -11.93 14.35 -15.34
N SER A 279 -12.76 14.47 -14.31
CA SER A 279 -14.02 15.20 -14.37
C SER A 279 -13.93 16.63 -13.83
N SER A 280 -13.15 16.86 -12.78
CA SER A 280 -13.09 18.14 -12.06
C SER A 280 -11.66 18.63 -11.78
N SER A 281 -10.66 17.74 -11.90
CA SER A 281 -9.25 18.08 -11.66
C SER A 281 -8.67 18.95 -12.79
N ILE A 282 -7.82 19.89 -12.43
CA ILE A 282 -7.11 20.74 -13.39
C ILE A 282 -5.73 20.16 -13.66
N VAL A 283 -5.43 19.91 -14.94
CA VAL A 283 -4.12 19.42 -15.36
C VAL A 283 -3.29 20.56 -15.96
N ILE A 284 -2.09 20.73 -15.44
CA ILE A 284 -1.11 21.73 -15.86
C ILE A 284 0.06 20.99 -16.51
N ASN A 285 0.39 21.36 -17.75
CA ASN A 285 1.54 20.77 -18.42
C ASN A 285 2.80 21.60 -18.13
N GLY A 286 3.77 21.01 -17.43
CA GLY A 286 5.04 21.68 -17.10
C GLY A 286 5.92 20.86 -16.18
N ASP A 287 7.11 21.38 -15.91
CA ASP A 287 8.05 20.82 -14.95
C ASP A 287 7.71 21.29 -13.53
N ALA A 288 7.50 20.37 -12.62
CA ALA A 288 7.15 20.68 -11.23
C ALA A 288 8.30 21.32 -10.41
N LEU A 289 9.49 21.43 -10.96
CA LEU A 289 10.60 22.17 -10.35
C LEU A 289 10.73 23.60 -10.92
N ASP A 290 9.89 23.96 -11.91
CA ASP A 290 9.81 25.31 -12.46
C ASP A 290 8.91 26.20 -11.57
N GLU A 291 9.44 27.36 -11.16
CA GLU A 291 8.77 28.28 -10.26
C GLU A 291 7.48 28.87 -10.85
N ASP A 292 7.44 29.12 -12.15
CA ASP A 292 6.25 29.68 -12.81
C ASP A 292 5.13 28.62 -12.89
N ILE A 293 5.48 27.39 -13.16
CA ILE A 293 4.53 26.24 -13.11
C ILE A 293 3.98 26.01 -11.71
N LEU A 294 4.84 26.10 -10.69
CA LEU A 294 4.39 25.97 -9.29
C LEU A 294 3.47 27.12 -8.87
N LYS A 295 3.71 28.33 -9.35
CA LYS A 295 2.81 29.48 -9.14
C LYS A 295 1.46 29.28 -9.86
N GLU A 296 1.46 28.84 -11.12
CA GLU A 296 0.25 28.52 -11.88
C GLU A 296 -0.57 27.42 -11.17
N ALA A 297 0.11 26.42 -10.66
CA ALA A 297 -0.52 25.38 -9.85
C ALA A 297 -1.05 25.89 -8.50
N ASN A 298 -0.72 27.12 -8.11
CA ASN A 298 -1.06 27.69 -6.81
C ASN A 298 -0.50 26.85 -5.65
N LEU A 299 0.80 26.53 -5.72
CA LEU A 299 1.48 25.77 -4.66
C LEU A 299 1.25 26.41 -3.29
N GLU A 300 1.27 27.74 -3.18
CA GLU A 300 1.06 28.45 -1.91
C GLU A 300 -0.31 28.14 -1.29
N GLY A 301 -1.36 28.07 -2.10
CA GLY A 301 -2.73 27.77 -1.65
C GLY A 301 -3.03 26.28 -1.48
N SER A 302 -2.09 25.38 -1.77
CA SER A 302 -2.25 23.94 -1.60
C SER A 302 -2.05 23.55 -0.13
N GLU A 303 -2.92 22.72 0.39
CA GLU A 303 -2.85 22.20 1.77
C GLU A 303 -2.11 20.86 1.84
N THR A 304 -2.19 20.06 0.77
CA THR A 304 -1.43 18.82 0.61
C THR A 304 -0.75 18.78 -0.76
N VAL A 305 0.52 18.38 -0.78
CA VAL A 305 1.32 18.17 -1.98
C VAL A 305 1.76 16.71 -2.03
N LEU A 306 1.44 16.05 -3.14
CA LEU A 306 1.84 14.65 -3.38
C LEU A 306 2.76 14.58 -4.59
N ALA A 307 4.01 14.16 -4.39
CA ALA A 307 4.98 13.96 -5.45
C ALA A 307 5.04 12.49 -5.86
N LEU A 308 4.46 12.17 -7.02
CA LEU A 308 4.14 10.82 -7.47
C LEU A 308 4.78 10.46 -8.82
N THR A 309 5.91 11.10 -9.15
CA THR A 309 6.65 10.80 -10.38
C THR A 309 7.49 9.52 -10.25
N ASN A 310 8.11 9.09 -11.34
CA ASN A 310 9.04 7.95 -11.31
C ASN A 310 10.45 8.32 -10.82
N ASP A 311 10.70 9.58 -10.49
CA ASP A 311 12.00 10.11 -10.09
C ASP A 311 11.97 10.47 -8.60
N ASP A 312 12.67 9.68 -7.79
CA ASP A 312 12.69 9.82 -6.33
C ASP A 312 13.25 11.17 -5.90
N GLU A 313 14.31 11.64 -6.56
CA GLU A 313 14.99 12.89 -6.25
C GLU A 313 14.08 14.09 -6.55
N ASN A 314 13.41 14.08 -7.71
CA ASN A 314 12.44 15.10 -8.07
C ASN A 314 11.24 15.12 -7.12
N ASN A 315 10.77 13.94 -6.69
CA ASN A 315 9.67 13.85 -5.72
C ASN A 315 10.06 14.48 -4.38
N MET A 316 11.23 14.16 -3.87
CA MET A 316 11.74 14.76 -2.63
C MET A 316 11.95 16.26 -2.76
N MET A 317 12.55 16.71 -3.86
CA MET A 317 12.80 18.12 -4.11
C MET A 317 11.50 18.93 -4.21
N ALA A 318 10.50 18.41 -4.88
CA ALA A 318 9.18 19.05 -4.98
C ALA A 318 8.51 19.21 -3.59
N CYS A 319 8.62 18.21 -2.72
CA CYS A 319 8.14 18.31 -1.33
C CYS A 319 8.93 19.38 -0.53
N VAL A 320 10.26 19.42 -0.67
CA VAL A 320 11.10 20.44 -0.01
C VAL A 320 10.75 21.85 -0.50
N LEU A 321 10.48 22.04 -1.79
CA LEU A 321 10.04 23.33 -2.33
C LEU A 321 8.67 23.72 -1.76
N ALA A 322 7.74 22.75 -1.62
CA ALA A 322 6.44 22.99 -1.02
C ALA A 322 6.54 23.47 0.44
N GLU A 323 7.39 22.85 1.23
CA GLU A 323 7.63 23.23 2.63
C GLU A 323 8.19 24.66 2.77
N LYS A 324 9.04 25.08 1.85
CA LYS A 324 9.65 26.43 1.87
C LYS A 324 8.68 27.57 1.59
N THR A 325 7.47 27.32 1.15
CA THR A 325 6.46 28.39 0.91
C THR A 325 5.91 29.03 2.19
N GLY A 326 6.32 28.55 3.37
CA GLY A 326 6.01 29.16 4.68
C GLY A 326 4.61 28.87 5.25
N LEU A 327 3.75 28.20 4.51
CA LEU A 327 2.45 27.71 5.00
C LEU A 327 2.59 26.25 5.40
N LYS A 328 2.02 25.87 6.53
CA LYS A 328 2.02 24.47 6.96
C LYS A 328 1.26 23.62 5.92
N LYS A 329 1.96 22.76 5.23
CA LYS A 329 1.42 21.85 4.22
C LYS A 329 1.72 20.42 4.65
N ARG A 330 0.91 19.50 4.15
CA ARG A 330 1.26 18.08 4.22
C ARG A 330 1.96 17.67 2.95
N THR A 331 3.15 17.12 3.08
CA THR A 331 3.96 16.66 1.94
C THR A 331 4.10 15.15 1.93
N ILE A 332 3.79 14.53 0.79
CA ILE A 332 3.89 13.08 0.62
C ILE A 332 4.67 12.79 -0.66
N ALA A 333 5.73 12.00 -0.58
CA ALA A 333 6.52 11.60 -1.74
C ALA A 333 6.55 10.09 -1.92
N ILE A 334 6.49 9.62 -3.17
CA ILE A 334 6.83 8.24 -3.51
C ILE A 334 8.33 8.13 -3.64
N VAL A 335 8.91 7.10 -2.98
CA VAL A 335 10.34 6.82 -3.02
C VAL A 335 10.58 5.32 -3.21
N ASN A 336 11.34 4.97 -4.25
CA ASN A 336 11.68 3.59 -4.58
C ASN A 336 13.01 3.13 -3.97
N LYS A 337 13.85 4.04 -3.48
CA LYS A 337 15.14 3.77 -2.84
C LYS A 337 14.98 3.81 -1.32
N SER A 338 14.98 2.68 -0.67
CA SER A 338 14.72 2.56 0.78
C SER A 338 15.69 3.32 1.67
N ASN A 339 16.93 3.61 1.20
CA ASN A 339 17.90 4.41 1.94
C ASN A 339 17.50 5.89 2.03
N TYR A 340 16.55 6.36 1.20
CA TYR A 340 16.07 7.74 1.26
C TYR A 340 15.14 8.01 2.45
N ASN A 341 14.60 6.96 3.07
CA ASN A 341 13.82 7.13 4.32
C ASN A 341 14.64 7.79 5.43
N LEU A 342 15.97 7.64 5.42
CA LEU A 342 16.87 8.31 6.37
C LEU A 342 16.91 9.83 6.20
N LEU A 343 16.47 10.35 5.06
CA LEU A 343 16.46 11.78 4.76
C LEU A 343 15.12 12.45 5.08
N GLN A 344 14.08 11.68 5.40
CA GLN A 344 12.73 12.17 5.62
C GLN A 344 12.69 13.32 6.63
N ASP A 345 13.18 13.07 7.84
CA ASP A 345 13.20 14.07 8.92
C ASP A 345 14.08 15.28 8.58
N SER A 346 15.25 15.02 7.97
CA SER A 346 16.21 16.08 7.61
C SER A 346 15.68 17.01 6.53
N LEU A 347 14.81 16.52 5.66
CA LEU A 347 14.18 17.27 4.58
C LEU A 347 12.78 17.77 4.93
N ASN A 348 12.31 17.50 6.14
CA ASN A 348 11.00 17.90 6.63
C ASN A 348 9.83 17.41 5.76
N ILE A 349 9.95 16.19 5.22
CA ILE A 349 8.89 15.58 4.42
C ILE A 349 8.02 14.75 5.37
N ASP A 350 6.71 15.04 5.42
CA ASP A 350 5.82 14.37 6.38
C ASP A 350 5.71 12.87 6.15
N ASP A 351 5.74 12.44 4.86
CA ASP A 351 5.46 11.04 4.55
C ASP A 351 6.23 10.56 3.30
N LEU A 352 6.96 9.43 3.44
CA LEU A 352 7.59 8.75 2.32
C LEU A 352 6.90 7.39 2.10
N VAL A 353 6.41 7.17 0.89
CA VAL A 353 5.69 5.95 0.51
C VAL A 353 6.54 5.10 -0.42
N ASP A 354 6.89 3.88 -0.01
CA ASP A 354 7.52 2.88 -0.88
C ASP A 354 6.44 2.06 -1.61
N PRO A 355 6.27 2.22 -2.94
CA PRO A 355 5.28 1.48 -3.72
C PRO A 355 5.46 -0.03 -3.68
N ARG A 356 6.69 -0.49 -3.48
CA ARG A 356 7.01 -1.92 -3.40
C ARG A 356 6.50 -2.51 -2.11
N MET A 357 6.73 -1.82 -0.98
CA MET A 357 6.26 -2.26 0.33
C MET A 357 4.74 -2.27 0.40
N THR A 358 4.05 -1.30 -0.22
CA THR A 358 2.59 -1.31 -0.37
C THR A 358 2.12 -2.56 -1.11
N THR A 359 2.79 -2.92 -2.21
CA THR A 359 2.48 -4.14 -2.97
C THR A 359 2.73 -5.40 -2.15
N VAL A 360 3.86 -5.47 -1.45
CA VAL A 360 4.22 -6.60 -0.58
C VAL A 360 3.17 -6.77 0.53
N SER A 361 2.83 -5.70 1.25
CA SER A 361 1.84 -5.72 2.31
C SER A 361 0.48 -6.22 1.82
N ARG A 362 0.07 -5.80 0.63
CA ARG A 362 -1.19 -6.25 0.04
C ARG A 362 -1.20 -7.74 -0.31
N ILE A 363 -0.10 -8.24 -0.86
CA ILE A 363 0.05 -9.69 -1.12
C ILE A 363 0.04 -10.47 0.19
N MET A 364 0.80 -10.03 1.20
CA MET A 364 0.87 -10.67 2.52
C MET A 364 -0.50 -10.73 3.21
N GLU A 365 -1.33 -9.70 3.10
CA GLU A 365 -2.71 -9.72 3.60
C GLU A 365 -3.50 -10.88 3.01
N HIS A 366 -3.38 -11.13 1.72
CA HIS A 366 -4.06 -12.25 1.06
C HIS A 366 -3.49 -13.62 1.43
N VAL A 367 -2.19 -13.69 1.72
CA VAL A 367 -1.56 -14.92 2.24
C VAL A 367 -2.13 -15.23 3.62
N HIS A 368 -2.16 -14.27 4.54
CA HIS A 368 -2.66 -14.46 5.90
C HIS A 368 -4.15 -14.79 5.94
N ARG A 369 -4.97 -14.19 5.09
CA ARG A 369 -6.39 -14.56 4.96
C ARG A 369 -6.57 -16.01 4.50
N GLY A 370 -5.70 -16.52 3.66
CA GLY A 370 -5.66 -17.93 3.28
C GLY A 370 -5.38 -18.84 4.48
N CYS A 371 -4.42 -18.48 5.32
CA CYS A 371 -4.08 -19.23 6.53
C CYS A 371 -5.28 -19.34 7.50
N LEU A 372 -6.00 -18.24 7.73
CA LEU A 372 -7.16 -18.21 8.65
C LEU A 372 -8.31 -19.11 8.19
N LEU A 373 -8.53 -19.25 6.87
CA LEU A 373 -9.56 -20.13 6.33
C LEU A 373 -9.24 -21.61 6.56
N TYR A 374 -7.95 -21.98 6.63
CA TYR A 374 -7.52 -23.38 6.86
C TYR A 374 -7.31 -23.74 8.34
N THR A 375 -7.18 -22.74 9.23
CA THR A 375 -6.87 -22.95 10.65
C THR A 375 -8.04 -22.67 11.59
N SER A 376 -9.12 -22.03 11.13
CA SER A 376 -10.34 -21.87 11.92
C SER A 376 -11.14 -23.17 11.88
N PRO A 377 -11.44 -23.81 13.04
CA PRO A 377 -12.38 -24.91 13.07
C PRO A 377 -13.72 -24.44 12.51
N SER A 378 -14.30 -25.26 11.63
CA SER A 378 -15.63 -24.97 11.09
C SER A 378 -16.63 -24.90 12.25
N PRO A 379 -17.55 -23.92 12.29
CA PRO A 379 -18.64 -23.92 13.30
C PRO A 379 -19.54 -25.16 13.27
N ARG A 380 -19.29 -26.10 12.34
CA ARG A 380 -20.00 -27.39 12.23
C ARG A 380 -19.33 -28.57 12.95
N ASP A 381 -18.09 -28.36 13.42
CA ASP A 381 -17.34 -29.46 14.08
C ASP A 381 -17.60 -29.54 15.60
N ASP A 382 -18.41 -28.63 16.14
CA ASP A 382 -18.84 -28.59 17.55
C ASP A 382 -20.30 -29.13 17.76
N ARG A 383 -20.68 -30.19 17.01
CA ARG A 383 -21.95 -30.90 17.28
C ARG A 383 -21.73 -32.40 17.44
#